data_81e161adfd6ce4d0e010c28e7e676458
#
_entry.id   81e161adfd6ce4d0e010c28e7e676458
#
_cell.length_a   1.000
_cell.length_b   1.000
_cell.length_c   1.000
_cell.angle_alpha   90.00
_cell.angle_beta   90.00
_cell.angle_gamma   90.00
#
_symmetry.space_group_name_H-M   'P 1'
#
loop_
_entity.id
_entity.type
_entity.pdbx_description
1 polymer ?
#
loop_
_entity_poly.entity_id
_entity_poly.type
_entity_poly.pdbx_seq_one_letter_code
_entity_poly.pdbx_strand_id
1 'polypeptide(L)'
;MHFYIKGEKIELGVNTLQDLIDMGISFTDDDEDFDLVLEPNQYTWFCMKLSDEGYNTATVYIFNGTDGDLAARDCTLKTISYSIDDPQDILSFGFPLDMTAEELFANAGEPDDIYNYVSDADPSYYSDTYSYTQESEHYYANCEFEFEFVKDELNRIEITYMP
;
A
#
# COMPACT_ATOMS: atom_id res chain seq x y z
N MET A 1 -0.25 -10.05 -5.82
CA MET A 1 -0.35 -8.58 -5.86
C MET A 1 1.03 -7.99 -5.85
N HIS A 2 1.28 -6.92 -6.61
CA HIS A 2 2.63 -6.36 -6.75
C HIS A 2 2.61 -4.87 -7.09
N PHE A 3 3.72 -4.22 -6.81
CA PHE A 3 4.06 -2.86 -7.21
C PHE A 3 5.54 -2.82 -7.64
N TYR A 4 6.06 -1.68 -8.04
CA TYR A 4 7.45 -1.55 -8.49
C TYR A 4 8.16 -0.46 -7.68
N ILE A 5 9.40 -0.75 -7.28
CA ILE A 5 10.31 0.22 -6.65
C ILE A 5 11.57 0.32 -7.53
N LYS A 6 11.90 1.53 -7.96
CA LYS A 6 13.03 1.78 -8.88
C LYS A 6 13.00 0.87 -10.12
N GLY A 7 11.78 0.52 -10.57
CA GLY A 7 11.55 -0.38 -11.70
C GLY A 7 11.66 -1.88 -11.41
N GLU A 8 12.01 -2.27 -10.19
CA GLU A 8 12.03 -3.67 -9.76
C GLU A 8 10.68 -4.08 -9.16
N LYS A 9 10.20 -5.28 -9.54
CA LYS A 9 8.93 -5.82 -9.09
C LYS A 9 9.03 -6.26 -7.62
N ILE A 10 8.13 -5.75 -6.79
CA ILE A 10 7.92 -6.15 -5.40
C ILE A 10 6.57 -6.87 -5.30
N GLU A 11 6.58 -8.08 -4.77
CA GLU A 11 5.40 -8.92 -4.64
C GLU A 11 5.00 -9.07 -3.17
N LEU A 12 3.78 -8.64 -2.84
CA LEU A 12 3.22 -8.77 -1.49
C LEU A 12 3.02 -10.24 -1.14
N GLY A 13 3.32 -10.60 0.11
CA GLY A 13 3.31 -11.96 0.60
C GLY A 13 4.56 -12.78 0.23
N VAL A 14 5.49 -12.23 -0.56
CA VAL A 14 6.73 -12.88 -1.01
C VAL A 14 7.95 -12.10 -0.55
N ASN A 15 8.05 -10.83 -0.93
CA ASN A 15 9.17 -9.97 -0.53
C ASN A 15 9.07 -9.60 0.94
N THR A 16 10.24 -9.41 1.57
CA THR A 16 10.39 -9.01 2.97
C THR A 16 10.74 -7.52 3.08
N LEU A 17 10.71 -6.99 4.31
CA LEU A 17 11.23 -5.65 4.57
C LEU A 17 12.74 -5.56 4.27
N GLN A 18 13.50 -6.65 4.51
CA GLN A 18 14.93 -6.72 4.19
C GLN A 18 15.20 -6.51 2.69
N ASP A 19 14.33 -7.03 1.81
CA ASP A 19 14.48 -6.81 0.36
C ASP A 19 14.44 -5.31 0.02
N LEU A 20 13.55 -4.54 0.65
CA LEU A 20 13.48 -3.08 0.44
C LEU A 20 14.73 -2.36 0.98
N ILE A 21 15.24 -2.79 2.14
CA ILE A 21 16.47 -2.27 2.73
C ILE A 21 17.66 -2.53 1.79
N ASP A 22 17.78 -3.75 1.25
CA ASP A 22 18.85 -4.16 0.33
C ASP A 22 18.80 -3.41 -1.00
N MET A 23 17.63 -2.97 -1.44
CA MET A 23 17.43 -2.08 -2.59
C MET A 23 17.82 -0.62 -2.30
N GLY A 24 18.25 -0.31 -1.07
CA GLY A 24 18.63 1.03 -0.64
C GLY A 24 17.44 1.98 -0.49
N ILE A 25 16.30 1.47 -0.06
CA ILE A 25 15.15 2.29 0.34
C ILE A 25 15.41 2.82 1.74
N SER A 26 15.26 4.13 1.90
CA SER A 26 15.33 4.80 3.19
C SER A 26 13.96 4.86 3.84
N PHE A 27 13.94 4.83 5.16
CA PHE A 27 12.72 4.94 5.97
C PHE A 27 12.76 6.22 6.80
N THR A 28 11.64 6.61 7.40
CA THR A 28 11.59 7.76 8.31
C THR A 28 12.36 7.46 9.59
N ASP A 29 12.91 8.49 10.24
CA ASP A 29 13.82 8.32 11.38
C ASP A 29 13.16 7.65 12.61
N ASP A 30 11.82 7.69 12.69
CA ASP A 30 11.05 7.02 13.73
C ASP A 30 10.81 5.52 13.43
N ASP A 31 11.12 5.06 12.20
CA ASP A 31 10.80 3.74 11.67
C ASP A 31 12.08 2.91 11.38
N GLU A 32 13.15 3.06 12.16
CA GLU A 32 14.43 2.37 11.94
C GLU A 32 14.65 1.11 12.81
N ASP A 33 13.68 0.72 13.65
CA ASP A 33 13.82 -0.50 14.46
C ASP A 33 13.43 -1.75 13.64
N PHE A 34 14.28 -2.09 12.67
CA PHE A 34 14.11 -3.27 11.82
C PHE A 34 14.35 -4.59 12.56
N ASP A 35 14.92 -4.53 13.75
CA ASP A 35 15.13 -5.69 14.64
C ASP A 35 13.99 -5.90 15.64
N LEU A 36 12.95 -5.06 15.62
CA LEU A 36 11.74 -5.27 16.39
C LEU A 36 11.23 -6.69 16.18
N VAL A 37 11.02 -7.42 17.27
CA VAL A 37 10.52 -8.79 17.20
C VAL A 37 9.00 -8.80 17.14
N LEU A 38 8.46 -9.45 16.12
CA LEU A 38 7.03 -9.71 15.96
C LEU A 38 6.72 -11.17 16.31
N GLU A 39 5.76 -11.38 17.21
CA GLU A 39 5.19 -12.69 17.49
C GLU A 39 4.39 -13.22 16.28
N PRO A 40 4.06 -14.52 16.23
CA PRO A 40 3.20 -15.09 15.18
C PRO A 40 1.89 -14.29 15.02
N ASN A 41 1.52 -14.04 13.77
CA ASN A 41 0.34 -13.28 13.36
C ASN A 41 0.32 -11.79 13.77
N GLN A 42 1.44 -11.24 14.25
CA GLN A 42 1.58 -9.81 14.46
C GLN A 42 2.00 -9.09 13.18
N TYR A 43 1.67 -7.80 13.12
CA TYR A 43 2.08 -6.90 12.06
C TYR A 43 2.52 -5.55 12.62
N THR A 44 3.31 -4.83 11.84
CA THR A 44 3.65 -3.43 12.08
C THR A 44 3.81 -2.72 10.73
N TRP A 45 4.15 -1.43 10.73
CA TRP A 45 4.32 -0.65 9.52
C TRP A 45 5.61 0.15 9.56
N PHE A 46 6.08 0.54 8.38
CA PHE A 46 7.24 1.41 8.17
C PHE A 46 6.94 2.41 7.06
N CYS A 47 7.37 3.66 7.24
CA CYS A 47 7.19 4.71 6.25
C CYS A 47 8.44 4.82 5.37
N MET A 48 8.32 4.40 4.12
CA MET A 48 9.37 4.53 3.10
C MET A 48 9.46 5.98 2.64
N LYS A 49 10.68 6.52 2.54
CA LYS A 49 10.93 7.83 1.89
C LYS A 49 10.96 7.64 0.37
N LEU A 50 10.12 8.37 -0.34
CA LEU A 50 10.06 8.37 -1.81
C LEU A 50 10.84 9.52 -2.45
N SER A 51 11.42 10.41 -1.63
CA SER A 51 12.29 11.49 -2.04
C SER A 51 13.32 11.82 -0.97
N ASP A 52 14.44 12.40 -1.37
CA ASP A 52 15.48 12.87 -0.44
C ASP A 52 15.02 14.09 0.37
N GLU A 53 14.04 14.84 -0.12
CA GLU A 53 13.53 16.09 0.51
C GLU A 53 12.40 15.85 1.52
N GLY A 54 12.00 14.61 1.77
CA GLY A 54 11.53 14.16 3.07
C GLY A 54 10.03 14.19 3.37
N TYR A 55 9.12 14.60 2.48
CA TYR A 55 7.68 14.60 2.79
C TYR A 55 6.87 13.58 1.99
N ASN A 56 7.38 13.12 0.86
CA ASN A 56 6.71 12.10 0.07
C ASN A 56 7.08 10.73 0.61
N THR A 57 6.09 10.03 1.17
CA THR A 57 6.26 8.71 1.79
C THR A 57 5.19 7.73 1.31
N ALA A 58 5.54 6.45 1.36
CA ALA A 58 4.56 5.37 1.28
C ALA A 58 4.68 4.49 2.53
N THR A 59 3.56 4.00 3.04
CA THR A 59 3.54 3.10 4.18
C THR A 59 3.52 1.66 3.71
N VAL A 60 4.44 0.84 4.21
CA VAL A 60 4.39 -0.61 4.05
C VAL A 60 4.04 -1.27 5.37
N TYR A 61 3.09 -2.19 5.33
CA TYR A 61 2.79 -3.07 6.45
C TYR A 61 3.48 -4.40 6.22
N ILE A 62 4.10 -4.91 7.27
CA ILE A 62 4.74 -6.22 7.29
C ILE A 62 4.01 -7.15 8.25
N PHE A 63 4.11 -8.43 8.01
CA PHE A 63 3.38 -9.45 8.74
C PHE A 63 4.25 -10.67 9.02
N ASN A 64 4.25 -11.14 10.29
CA ASN A 64 4.83 -12.41 10.65
C ASN A 64 3.79 -13.52 10.46
N GLY A 65 3.78 -14.17 9.31
CA GLY A 65 2.91 -15.32 9.00
C GLY A 65 3.47 -16.67 9.40
N THR A 66 4.53 -16.72 10.23
CA THR A 66 5.14 -17.98 10.69
C THR A 66 4.66 -18.40 12.07
N ASP A 67 5.02 -19.60 12.51
CA ASP A 67 4.69 -20.12 13.84
C ASP A 67 5.68 -19.66 14.94
N GLY A 68 6.71 -18.90 14.60
CA GLY A 68 7.75 -18.42 15.52
C GLY A 68 7.96 -16.91 15.45
N ASP A 69 8.66 -16.38 16.44
CA ASP A 69 9.02 -14.97 16.47
C ASP A 69 9.99 -14.63 15.32
N LEU A 70 9.78 -13.49 14.65
CA LEU A 70 10.65 -12.96 13.59
C LEU A 70 11.02 -11.53 13.85
N ALA A 71 12.24 -11.14 13.44
CA ALA A 71 12.57 -9.72 13.33
C ALA A 71 11.72 -9.06 12.22
N ALA A 72 11.37 -7.80 12.41
CA ALA A 72 10.56 -7.04 11.45
C ALA A 72 11.13 -7.10 10.03
N ARG A 73 12.46 -7.01 9.88
CA ARG A 73 13.14 -7.11 8.58
C ARG A 73 12.88 -8.42 7.83
N ASP A 74 12.66 -9.52 8.54
CA ASP A 74 12.45 -10.86 7.97
C ASP A 74 10.97 -11.16 7.69
N CYS A 75 10.08 -10.25 8.12
CA CYS A 75 8.64 -10.38 7.88
C CYS A 75 8.27 -10.00 6.45
N THR A 76 7.24 -10.66 5.92
CA THR A 76 6.77 -10.40 4.56
C THR A 76 5.97 -9.11 4.45
N LEU A 77 6.09 -8.43 3.32
CA LEU A 77 5.27 -7.27 2.99
C LEU A 77 3.82 -7.72 2.78
N LYS A 78 2.90 -7.08 3.49
CA LYS A 78 1.47 -7.38 3.43
C LYS A 78 0.67 -6.33 2.69
N THR A 79 0.93 -5.06 2.97
CA THR A 79 0.19 -3.93 2.41
C THR A 79 1.16 -2.84 1.97
N ILE A 80 0.83 -2.16 0.89
CA ILE A 80 1.39 -0.88 0.49
C ILE A 80 0.27 0.15 0.45
N SER A 81 0.44 1.28 1.14
CA SER A 81 -0.46 2.42 1.10
C SER A 81 0.32 3.66 0.66
N TYR A 82 -0.16 4.35 -0.37
CA TYR A 82 0.49 5.50 -0.96
C TYR A 82 -0.51 6.62 -1.21
N SER A 83 -0.24 7.81 -0.65
CA SER A 83 -0.96 9.04 -0.96
C SER A 83 -0.22 9.80 -2.06
N ILE A 84 -0.96 10.21 -3.10
CA ILE A 84 -0.42 10.88 -4.30
C ILE A 84 -0.39 12.38 -4.03
N ASP A 85 0.58 12.82 -3.23
CA ASP A 85 0.70 14.25 -2.87
C ASP A 85 1.64 15.01 -3.80
N ASP A 86 2.77 14.39 -4.16
CA ASP A 86 3.84 15.00 -4.95
C ASP A 86 4.40 14.04 -6.01
N PRO A 87 4.90 14.56 -7.14
CA PRO A 87 5.58 13.74 -8.14
C PRO A 87 6.77 13.00 -7.54
N GLN A 88 6.85 11.71 -7.80
CA GLN A 88 7.97 10.86 -7.42
C GLN A 88 8.20 9.81 -8.52
N ASP A 89 9.41 9.25 -8.60
CA ASP A 89 9.82 8.28 -9.61
C ASP A 89 10.29 6.94 -9.04
N ILE A 90 10.27 6.81 -7.71
CA ILE A 90 10.72 5.61 -6.99
C ILE A 90 9.65 4.52 -7.02
N LEU A 91 8.40 4.87 -6.71
CA LEU A 91 7.27 3.95 -6.60
C LEU A 91 6.39 4.04 -7.85
N SER A 92 6.04 2.90 -8.41
CA SER A 92 5.07 2.82 -9.51
C SER A 92 4.21 1.56 -9.42
N PHE A 93 3.09 1.60 -10.10
CA PHE A 93 2.10 0.52 -10.16
C PHE A 93 1.93 0.05 -11.60
N GLY A 94 1.20 -1.04 -11.82
CA GLY A 94 0.88 -1.53 -13.16
C GLY A 94 -0.14 -0.68 -13.92
N PHE A 95 -0.49 0.50 -13.38
CA PHE A 95 -1.46 1.46 -13.91
C PHE A 95 -0.98 2.89 -13.66
N PRO A 96 -1.47 3.90 -14.43
CA PRO A 96 -1.07 5.29 -14.26
C PRO A 96 -1.67 5.90 -12.98
N LEU A 97 -0.93 6.81 -12.35
CA LEU A 97 -1.36 7.49 -11.12
C LEU A 97 -2.26 8.72 -11.38
N ASP A 98 -2.41 9.11 -12.63
CA ASP A 98 -3.27 10.21 -13.09
C ASP A 98 -4.56 9.72 -13.75
N MET A 99 -4.91 8.44 -13.55
CA MET A 99 -6.14 7.86 -14.10
C MET A 99 -7.38 8.44 -13.43
N THR A 100 -8.44 8.55 -14.21
CA THR A 100 -9.78 8.88 -13.72
C THR A 100 -10.53 7.64 -13.23
N ALA A 101 -11.61 7.82 -12.47
CA ALA A 101 -12.48 6.71 -12.07
C ALA A 101 -13.10 5.99 -13.29
N GLU A 102 -13.42 6.73 -14.39
CA GLU A 102 -13.92 6.12 -15.62
C GLU A 102 -12.88 5.19 -16.27
N GLU A 103 -11.60 5.59 -16.27
CA GLU A 103 -10.50 4.76 -16.76
C GLU A 103 -10.25 3.56 -15.85
N LEU A 104 -10.37 3.73 -14.54
CA LEU A 104 -10.32 2.61 -13.60
C LEU A 104 -11.41 1.58 -13.94
N PHE A 105 -12.67 2.00 -14.09
CA PHE A 105 -13.78 1.09 -14.40
C PHE A 105 -13.65 0.46 -15.79
N ALA A 106 -13.15 1.20 -16.77
CA ALA A 106 -12.92 0.67 -18.12
C ALA A 106 -11.86 -0.46 -18.13
N ASN A 107 -10.87 -0.42 -17.22
CA ASN A 107 -9.77 -1.37 -17.17
C ASN A 107 -10.00 -2.50 -16.16
N ALA A 108 -10.57 -2.19 -14.98
CA ALA A 108 -10.75 -3.15 -13.89
C ALA A 108 -12.19 -3.71 -13.79
N GLY A 109 -13.16 -3.08 -14.47
CA GLY A 109 -14.59 -3.41 -14.34
C GLY A 109 -15.24 -2.63 -13.19
N GLU A 110 -16.47 -3.04 -12.85
CA GLU A 110 -17.19 -2.46 -11.72
C GLU A 110 -16.51 -2.86 -10.39
N PRO A 111 -16.35 -1.96 -9.43
CA PRO A 111 -15.80 -2.29 -8.11
C PRO A 111 -16.75 -3.21 -7.32
N ASP A 112 -16.19 -3.99 -6.40
CA ASP A 112 -16.96 -4.85 -5.50
C ASP A 112 -17.65 -4.05 -4.39
N ASP A 113 -17.03 -2.94 -3.96
CA ASP A 113 -17.61 -2.00 -2.98
C ASP A 113 -17.28 -0.55 -3.34
N ILE A 114 -18.18 0.36 -2.96
CA ILE A 114 -18.05 1.81 -3.16
C ILE A 114 -18.40 2.51 -1.87
N TYR A 115 -17.45 3.27 -1.34
CA TYR A 115 -17.67 4.15 -0.20
C TYR A 115 -17.59 5.61 -0.64
N ASN A 116 -18.70 6.36 -0.44
CA ASN A 116 -18.78 7.78 -0.75
C ASN A 116 -18.75 8.59 0.54
N TYR A 117 -17.90 9.60 0.59
CA TYR A 117 -17.81 10.54 1.69
C TYR A 117 -18.00 11.97 1.23
N VAL A 118 -18.81 12.73 1.95
CA VAL A 118 -18.96 14.19 1.80
C VAL A 118 -18.78 14.82 3.17
N SER A 119 -17.91 15.83 3.27
CA SER A 119 -17.65 16.51 4.53
C SER A 119 -18.85 17.33 4.99
N ASP A 120 -19.31 17.12 6.23
CA ASP A 120 -20.36 17.95 6.85
C ASP A 120 -19.92 19.40 7.07
N ALA A 121 -18.61 19.64 7.27
CA ALA A 121 -18.04 20.95 7.52
C ALA A 121 -17.79 21.75 6.23
N ASP A 122 -17.47 21.06 5.15
CA ASP A 122 -17.25 21.64 3.82
C ASP A 122 -17.79 20.67 2.75
N PRO A 123 -19.02 20.85 2.28
CA PRO A 123 -19.61 19.99 1.25
C PRO A 123 -18.90 20.02 -0.11
N SER A 124 -17.95 20.96 -0.33
CA SER A 124 -17.10 20.93 -1.52
C SER A 124 -15.95 19.93 -1.42
N TYR A 125 -15.73 19.35 -0.22
CA TYR A 125 -14.82 18.24 -0.03
C TYR A 125 -15.60 16.94 -0.03
N TYR A 126 -15.32 16.11 -1.02
CA TYR A 126 -15.86 14.76 -1.14
C TYR A 126 -14.78 13.79 -1.59
N SER A 127 -14.93 12.53 -1.24
CA SER A 127 -14.10 11.45 -1.75
C SER A 127 -14.94 10.21 -2.02
N ASP A 128 -14.50 9.46 -3.02
CA ASP A 128 -15.05 8.17 -3.40
C ASP A 128 -13.95 7.13 -3.33
N THR A 129 -14.17 6.05 -2.58
CA THR A 129 -13.25 4.91 -2.49
C THR A 129 -13.87 3.73 -3.22
N TYR A 130 -13.13 3.16 -4.15
CA TYR A 130 -13.49 1.99 -4.94
C TYR A 130 -12.62 0.81 -4.53
N SER A 131 -13.26 -0.28 -4.09
CA SER A 131 -12.59 -1.49 -3.64
C SER A 131 -12.80 -2.63 -4.63
N TYR A 132 -11.71 -3.33 -4.95
CA TYR A 132 -11.70 -4.55 -5.75
C TYR A 132 -11.11 -5.65 -4.90
N THR A 133 -11.87 -6.73 -4.69
CA THR A 133 -11.49 -7.83 -3.82
C THR A 133 -11.11 -9.06 -4.64
N GLN A 134 -10.13 -9.79 -4.15
CA GLN A 134 -9.79 -11.11 -4.65
C GLN A 134 -9.83 -12.09 -3.48
N GLU A 135 -10.55 -13.20 -3.63
CA GLU A 135 -10.58 -14.23 -2.59
C GLU A 135 -9.15 -14.68 -2.24
N SER A 136 -8.85 -14.68 -0.94
CA SER A 136 -7.62 -15.27 -0.43
C SER A 136 -7.81 -16.78 -0.25
N GLU A 137 -6.72 -17.52 -0.17
CA GLU A 137 -6.76 -18.96 0.17
C GLU A 137 -7.13 -19.20 1.65
N HIS A 138 -7.09 -18.16 2.48
CA HIS A 138 -7.41 -18.19 3.90
C HIS A 138 -8.73 -17.48 4.22
N TYR A 139 -9.58 -18.10 5.00
CA TYR A 139 -11.02 -17.90 5.19
C TYR A 139 -11.48 -16.58 5.82
N TYR A 140 -10.62 -15.63 6.18
CA TYR A 140 -11.04 -14.52 7.04
C TYR A 140 -10.82 -13.11 6.50
N ALA A 141 -10.12 -12.97 5.39
CA ALA A 141 -9.95 -11.68 4.75
C ALA A 141 -9.61 -11.85 3.26
N ASN A 142 -10.03 -10.94 2.44
CA ASN A 142 -9.73 -10.91 1.02
C ASN A 142 -8.47 -10.09 0.76
N CYS A 143 -7.78 -10.41 -0.34
CA CYS A 143 -6.85 -9.48 -0.94
C CYS A 143 -7.63 -8.30 -1.51
N GLU A 144 -7.10 -7.09 -1.40
CA GLU A 144 -7.85 -5.89 -1.76
C GLU A 144 -6.99 -4.86 -2.49
N PHE A 145 -7.60 -4.20 -3.46
CA PHE A 145 -7.11 -2.95 -4.05
C PHE A 145 -8.12 -1.87 -3.74
N GLU A 146 -7.69 -0.82 -3.05
CA GLU A 146 -8.49 0.37 -2.81
C GLU A 146 -7.92 1.55 -3.57
N PHE A 147 -8.81 2.32 -4.21
CA PHE A 147 -8.52 3.55 -4.92
C PHE A 147 -9.40 4.66 -4.37
N GLU A 148 -8.82 5.63 -3.69
CA GLU A 148 -9.54 6.79 -3.20
C GLU A 148 -9.36 7.97 -4.16
N PHE A 149 -10.47 8.52 -4.63
CA PHE A 149 -10.53 9.72 -5.44
C PHE A 149 -11.06 10.87 -4.58
N VAL A 150 -10.32 11.96 -4.50
CA VAL A 150 -10.76 13.20 -3.85
C VAL A 150 -11.04 14.23 -4.91
N LYS A 151 -12.28 14.72 -4.99
CA LYS A 151 -12.73 15.66 -6.03
C LYS A 151 -12.41 15.18 -7.45
N ASP A 152 -12.69 13.90 -7.71
CA ASP A 152 -12.47 13.19 -8.97
C ASP A 152 -10.99 12.94 -9.35
N GLU A 153 -10.02 13.33 -8.51
CA GLU A 153 -8.59 13.07 -8.71
C GLU A 153 -8.14 11.89 -7.83
N LEU A 154 -7.40 10.95 -8.40
CA LEU A 154 -6.84 9.83 -7.64
C LEU A 154 -5.88 10.36 -6.58
N ASN A 155 -6.18 10.09 -5.32
CA ASN A 155 -5.49 10.63 -4.16
C ASN A 155 -4.71 9.57 -3.38
N ARG A 156 -5.28 8.37 -3.23
CA ARG A 156 -4.65 7.30 -2.47
C ARG A 156 -4.87 5.94 -3.13
N ILE A 157 -3.86 5.11 -3.03
CA ILE A 157 -3.89 3.71 -3.42
C ILE A 157 -3.48 2.87 -2.22
N GLU A 158 -4.24 1.83 -1.94
CA GLU A 158 -3.83 0.80 -1.00
C GLU A 158 -3.99 -0.59 -1.64
N ILE A 159 -2.96 -1.42 -1.51
CA ILE A 159 -2.97 -2.79 -1.99
C ILE A 159 -2.66 -3.68 -0.81
N THR A 160 -3.60 -4.55 -0.44
CA THR A 160 -3.47 -5.48 0.68
C THR A 160 -3.50 -6.92 0.19
N TYR A 161 -2.46 -7.66 0.54
CA TYR A 161 -2.40 -9.11 0.35
C TYR A 161 -2.76 -9.81 1.66
N MET A 162 -3.66 -10.78 1.56
CA MET A 162 -4.03 -11.66 2.67
C MET A 162 -3.74 -13.10 2.23
N PRO A 163 -2.78 -13.77 2.87
CA PRO A 163 -2.38 -15.13 2.51
C PRO A 163 -3.50 -16.16 2.76
#